data_734961802d9486cca49b8557172cdc9c
#
_entry.id   734961802d9486cca49b8557172cdc9c
#
_cell.length_a   1.000
_cell.length_b   1.000
_cell.length_c   1.000
_cell.angle_alpha   90.00
_cell.angle_beta   90.00
_cell.angle_gamma   90.00
#
_symmetry.space_group_name_H-M   'P 1'
#
loop_
_entity.id
_entity.type
_entity.pdbx_description
1 polymer ?
#
loop_
_entity_poly.entity_id
_entity_poly.type
_entity_poly.pdbx_seq_one_letter_code
_entity_poly.pdbx_strand_id
1 'polypeptide(L)'
;GVGAVFERTGSLDGSRIGPRVESMFGLHGYTESEVGSVGSRVGPLLAAADEVNIVIEGRGGHAAMPHTCVDPVICSAAILQTLQTIVSRNTNPLDSAVVTITRMTAGDAYNVIPDRVTLGGTVRSLQESTREQLEQRIKDVAAGIAAAHDCSVQVEYLRGYPVTRNDPK
;
A
#
# COMPACT_ATOMS: atom_id res chain seq x y z
N GLY A 1 -1.73 18.61 -4.88
CA GLY A 1 -2.01 19.01 -3.51
C GLY A 1 -1.14 20.17 -3.03
N VAL A 2 -1.31 20.61 -1.81
CA VAL A 2 -0.60 21.78 -1.22
C VAL A 2 0.92 21.58 -1.28
N GLY A 3 1.44 20.38 -1.02
CA GLY A 3 2.87 20.05 -1.13
C GLY A 3 3.46 20.39 -2.49
N ALA A 4 2.78 20.02 -3.58
CA ALA A 4 3.25 20.30 -4.95
C ALA A 4 3.27 21.80 -5.29
N VAL A 5 2.43 22.62 -4.65
CA VAL A 5 2.46 24.08 -4.81
C VAL A 5 3.72 24.65 -4.15
N PHE A 6 4.01 24.22 -2.92
CA PHE A 6 5.20 24.68 -2.20
C PHE A 6 6.51 24.23 -2.88
N GLU A 7 6.57 23.01 -3.38
CA GLU A 7 7.71 22.51 -4.15
C GLU A 7 8.00 23.38 -5.39
N ARG A 8 6.94 23.78 -6.11
CA ARG A 8 7.08 24.64 -7.30
C ARG A 8 7.44 26.07 -6.99
N THR A 9 6.96 26.61 -5.87
CA THR A 9 7.21 28.01 -5.48
C THR A 9 8.46 28.17 -4.63
N GLY A 10 8.99 27.06 -4.07
CA GLY A 10 10.12 27.10 -3.13
C GLY A 10 9.79 27.75 -1.79
N SER A 11 8.49 27.89 -1.48
CA SER A 11 8.03 28.56 -0.25
C SER A 11 8.39 27.79 1.04
N LEU A 12 8.70 26.49 0.95
CA LEU A 12 9.11 25.68 2.11
C LEU A 12 10.53 26.00 2.57
N ASP A 13 11.43 26.28 1.64
CA ASP A 13 12.84 26.58 1.91
C ASP A 13 13.23 28.03 1.67
N GLY A 14 12.30 28.86 1.15
CA GLY A 14 12.56 30.24 0.80
C GLY A 14 13.45 30.43 -0.41
N SER A 15 13.72 29.37 -1.18
CA SER A 15 14.73 29.39 -2.26
C SER A 15 14.22 29.98 -3.58
N ARG A 16 12.90 30.16 -3.75
CA ARG A 16 12.34 30.57 -5.05
C ARG A 16 11.54 31.87 -5.01
N ILE A 17 10.31 31.84 -4.51
CA ILE A 17 9.39 32.98 -4.58
C ILE A 17 8.66 33.18 -3.25
N GLY A 18 8.72 34.40 -2.73
CA GLY A 18 8.02 34.83 -1.55
C GLY A 18 8.70 34.51 -0.22
N PRO A 19 8.13 34.97 0.89
CA PRO A 19 8.67 34.74 2.23
C PRO A 19 8.52 33.25 2.61
N ARG A 20 9.40 32.78 3.49
CA ARG A 20 9.31 31.44 4.08
C ARG A 20 7.96 31.28 4.81
N VAL A 21 7.29 30.16 4.58
CA VAL A 21 6.06 29.81 5.32
C VAL A 21 6.44 29.42 6.75
N GLU A 22 5.92 30.14 7.73
CA GLU A 22 6.18 29.88 9.15
C GLU A 22 5.19 28.87 9.72
N SER A 23 3.93 28.93 9.29
CA SER A 23 2.86 28.03 9.78
C SER A 23 1.87 27.72 8.68
N MET A 24 1.33 26.51 8.69
CA MET A 24 0.28 26.10 7.77
C MET A 24 -0.76 25.29 8.53
N PHE A 25 -2.03 25.58 8.31
CA PHE A 25 -3.15 24.86 8.90
C PHE A 25 -3.97 24.20 7.79
N GLY A 26 -4.30 22.92 7.99
CA GLY A 26 -5.19 22.16 7.12
C GLY A 26 -6.36 21.61 7.94
N LEU A 27 -7.55 21.61 7.36
CA LEU A 27 -8.75 21.00 7.94
C LEU A 27 -9.18 19.83 7.08
N HIS A 28 -9.44 18.67 7.70
CA HIS A 28 -9.95 17.47 7.06
C HIS A 28 -11.31 17.09 7.66
N GLY A 29 -12.33 16.88 6.82
CA GLY A 29 -13.63 16.38 7.27
C GLY A 29 -13.50 14.96 7.85
N TYR A 30 -14.16 14.71 8.99
CA TYR A 30 -14.16 13.42 9.66
C TYR A 30 -15.59 13.04 10.06
N THR A 31 -16.12 12.00 9.42
CA THR A 31 -17.54 11.61 9.51
C THR A 31 -17.94 10.98 10.84
N GLU A 32 -16.99 10.54 11.64
CA GLU A 32 -17.23 9.88 12.93
C GLU A 32 -17.24 10.86 14.12
N SER A 33 -16.98 12.16 13.86
CA SER A 33 -17.00 13.19 14.87
C SER A 33 -18.32 13.95 14.88
N GLU A 34 -18.72 14.44 16.05
CA GLU A 34 -19.91 15.30 16.17
C GLU A 34 -19.74 16.59 15.36
N VAL A 35 -20.83 17.05 14.74
CA VAL A 35 -20.86 18.31 13.99
C VAL A 35 -20.47 19.48 14.89
N GLY A 36 -19.54 20.31 14.45
CA GLY A 36 -19.02 21.45 15.20
C GLY A 36 -17.82 21.12 16.11
N SER A 37 -17.39 19.86 16.20
CA SER A 37 -16.17 19.48 16.92
C SER A 37 -14.94 19.57 16.03
N VAL A 38 -13.78 19.87 16.64
CA VAL A 38 -12.46 19.84 16.01
C VAL A 38 -11.53 18.97 16.83
N GLY A 39 -11.02 17.90 16.22
CA GLY A 39 -10.04 17.02 16.83
C GLY A 39 -8.62 17.33 16.35
N SER A 40 -7.65 17.33 17.25
CA SER A 40 -6.23 17.47 16.94
C SER A 40 -5.38 16.71 17.95
N ARG A 41 -4.15 16.41 17.55
CA ARG A 41 -3.12 15.88 18.46
C ARG A 41 -1.73 16.29 17.97
N VAL A 42 -0.76 16.35 18.86
CA VAL A 42 0.66 16.52 18.53
C VAL A 42 1.20 15.25 17.88
N GLY A 43 2.08 15.41 16.89
CA GLY A 43 2.72 14.30 16.19
C GLY A 43 1.87 13.71 15.06
N PRO A 44 1.98 12.40 14.77
CA PRO A 44 1.28 11.79 13.65
C PRO A 44 -0.24 11.86 13.81
N LEU A 45 -0.93 12.44 12.83
CA LEU A 45 -2.39 12.63 12.81
C LEU A 45 -3.05 11.74 11.75
N LEU A 46 -2.60 11.84 10.49
CA LEU A 46 -3.10 11.02 9.39
C LEU A 46 -1.98 10.14 8.85
N ALA A 47 -2.33 8.90 8.55
CA ALA A 47 -1.38 7.91 8.05
C ALA A 47 -0.87 8.26 6.64
N ALA A 48 0.31 7.79 6.30
CA ALA A 48 0.79 7.73 4.93
C ALA A 48 -0.21 6.95 4.06
N ALA A 49 -0.33 7.34 2.80
CA ALA A 49 -1.29 6.75 1.85
C ALA A 49 -0.54 6.18 0.65
N ASP A 50 -0.24 4.88 0.72
CA ASP A 50 0.44 4.15 -0.34
C ASP A 50 -0.49 3.16 -1.02
N GLU A 51 -0.14 2.80 -2.26
CA GLU A 51 -0.82 1.81 -3.05
C GLU A 51 0.17 0.70 -3.44
N VAL A 52 -0.35 -0.50 -3.66
CA VAL A 52 0.43 -1.63 -4.14
C VAL A 52 -0.32 -2.33 -5.27
N ASN A 53 0.40 -2.63 -6.35
CA ASN A 53 -0.05 -3.47 -7.44
C ASN A 53 0.87 -4.70 -7.52
N ILE A 54 0.28 -5.89 -7.57
CA ILE A 54 1.02 -7.16 -7.66
C ILE A 54 0.50 -7.89 -8.89
N VAL A 55 1.40 -8.18 -9.81
CA VAL A 55 1.11 -8.97 -11.01
C VAL A 55 1.77 -10.33 -10.86
N ILE A 56 0.97 -11.39 -10.89
CA ILE A 56 1.41 -12.77 -10.79
C ILE A 56 1.22 -13.42 -12.16
N GLU A 57 2.27 -13.99 -12.70
CA GLU A 57 2.24 -14.70 -13.99
C GLU A 57 2.61 -16.16 -13.78
N GLY A 58 1.78 -17.03 -14.34
CA GLY A 58 1.95 -18.47 -14.37
C GLY A 58 1.95 -19.00 -15.81
N ARG A 59 1.37 -20.15 -15.98
CA ARG A 59 1.11 -20.77 -17.29
C ARG A 59 -0.26 -21.42 -17.25
N GLY A 60 -1.22 -20.78 -17.90
CA GLY A 60 -2.61 -21.21 -17.97
C GLY A 60 -2.82 -22.48 -18.79
N GLY A 61 -4.05 -22.93 -18.83
CA GLY A 61 -4.45 -24.09 -19.60
C GLY A 61 -5.80 -24.67 -19.18
N HIS A 62 -6.07 -25.91 -19.58
CA HIS A 62 -7.35 -26.55 -19.30
C HIS A 62 -7.50 -26.88 -17.81
N ALA A 63 -8.56 -26.39 -17.18
CA ALA A 63 -8.74 -26.53 -15.73
C ALA A 63 -8.85 -27.98 -15.23
N ALA A 64 -9.24 -28.93 -16.08
CA ALA A 64 -9.26 -30.35 -15.76
C ALA A 64 -7.85 -31.04 -15.89
N MET A 65 -6.84 -30.28 -16.35
CA MET A 65 -5.45 -30.76 -16.46
C MET A 65 -4.46 -29.84 -15.71
N PRO A 66 -4.69 -29.57 -14.41
CA PRO A 66 -3.89 -28.59 -13.65
C PRO A 66 -2.41 -28.98 -13.55
N HIS A 67 -2.07 -30.26 -13.64
CA HIS A 67 -0.70 -30.75 -13.62
C HIS A 67 0.15 -30.31 -14.84
N THR A 68 -0.48 -29.77 -15.88
CA THR A 68 0.20 -29.20 -17.06
C THR A 68 0.35 -27.70 -16.98
N CYS A 69 -0.19 -27.07 -15.94
CA CYS A 69 -0.26 -25.63 -15.75
C CYS A 69 0.67 -25.17 -14.62
N VAL A 70 0.86 -23.86 -14.53
CA VAL A 70 1.36 -23.15 -13.34
C VAL A 70 0.26 -22.17 -12.96
N ASP A 71 -0.44 -22.44 -11.88
CA ASP A 71 -1.70 -21.76 -11.54
C ASP A 71 -1.47 -20.45 -10.74
N PRO A 72 -1.60 -19.28 -11.38
CA PRO A 72 -1.42 -18.00 -10.68
C PRO A 72 -2.58 -17.66 -9.75
N VAL A 73 -3.75 -18.32 -9.88
CA VAL A 73 -4.89 -18.08 -9.00
C VAL A 73 -4.60 -18.66 -7.60
N ILE A 74 -4.10 -19.89 -7.54
CA ILE A 74 -3.70 -20.52 -6.27
C ILE A 74 -2.51 -19.75 -5.65
N CYS A 75 -1.53 -19.36 -6.46
CA CYS A 75 -0.42 -18.53 -6.00
C CYS A 75 -0.91 -17.20 -5.40
N SER A 76 -1.84 -16.52 -6.07
CA SER A 76 -2.39 -15.24 -5.60
C SER A 76 -3.15 -15.38 -4.28
N ALA A 77 -3.88 -16.46 -4.08
CA ALA A 77 -4.57 -16.75 -2.82
C ALA A 77 -3.57 -16.93 -1.67
N ALA A 78 -2.47 -17.66 -1.90
CA ALA A 78 -1.40 -17.86 -0.92
C ALA A 78 -0.68 -16.53 -0.59
N ILE A 79 -0.40 -15.69 -1.59
CA ILE A 79 0.16 -14.34 -1.39
C ILE A 79 -0.80 -13.51 -0.53
N LEU A 80 -2.09 -13.45 -0.88
CA LEU A 80 -3.08 -12.65 -0.17
C LEU A 80 -3.18 -13.04 1.31
N GLN A 81 -3.23 -14.33 1.61
CA GLN A 81 -3.25 -14.85 3.00
C GLN A 81 -1.97 -14.50 3.74
N THR A 82 -0.80 -14.71 3.12
CA THR A 82 0.50 -14.49 3.77
C THR A 82 0.78 -13.00 4.01
N LEU A 83 0.31 -12.10 3.14
CA LEU A 83 0.42 -10.65 3.35
C LEU A 83 -0.20 -10.19 4.69
N GLN A 84 -1.25 -10.89 5.18
CA GLN A 84 -1.85 -10.55 6.48
C GLN A 84 -0.90 -10.79 7.65
N THR A 85 0.12 -11.65 7.49
CA THR A 85 1.11 -11.92 8.52
C THR A 85 2.08 -10.75 8.73
N ILE A 86 2.21 -9.85 7.76
CA ILE A 86 3.06 -8.67 7.87
C ILE A 86 2.61 -7.81 9.05
N VAL A 87 1.33 -7.49 9.12
CA VAL A 87 0.77 -6.71 10.23
C VAL A 87 0.69 -7.54 11.50
N SER A 88 0.18 -8.77 11.42
CA SER A 88 -0.10 -9.56 12.61
C SER A 88 1.13 -10.22 13.26
N ARG A 89 2.28 -10.34 12.54
CA ARG A 89 3.47 -11.07 13.01
C ARG A 89 4.80 -10.32 12.84
N ASN A 90 4.88 -9.33 11.95
CA ASN A 90 6.13 -8.62 11.68
C ASN A 90 6.10 -7.14 12.13
N THR A 91 4.92 -6.57 12.38
CA THR A 91 4.78 -5.19 12.84
C THR A 91 4.71 -5.15 14.37
N ASN A 92 5.41 -4.21 14.99
CA ASN A 92 5.31 -3.97 16.44
C ASN A 92 3.85 -3.63 16.80
N PRO A 93 3.23 -4.28 17.79
CA PRO A 93 1.84 -4.00 18.19
C PRO A 93 1.54 -2.55 18.58
N LEU A 94 2.56 -1.77 18.93
CA LEU A 94 2.44 -0.35 19.24
C LEU A 94 2.49 0.55 17.99
N ASP A 95 2.84 0.00 16.83
CA ASP A 95 2.91 0.72 15.57
C ASP A 95 1.62 0.49 14.77
N SER A 96 1.05 1.58 14.23
CA SER A 96 -0.12 1.49 13.38
C SER A 96 0.29 1.15 11.94
N ALA A 97 -0.21 0.03 11.44
CA ALA A 97 0.02 -0.42 10.08
C ALA A 97 -1.24 -1.08 9.50
N VAL A 98 -1.50 -0.86 8.23
CA VAL A 98 -2.56 -1.50 7.47
C VAL A 98 -2.00 -1.98 6.13
N VAL A 99 -2.27 -3.23 5.77
CA VAL A 99 -2.03 -3.81 4.46
C VAL A 99 -3.32 -4.47 4.01
N THR A 100 -3.98 -3.91 3.01
CA THR A 100 -5.27 -4.42 2.54
C THR A 100 -5.27 -4.55 1.02
N ILE A 101 -5.53 -5.75 0.53
CA ILE A 101 -5.80 -5.99 -0.89
C ILE A 101 -7.30 -5.82 -1.11
N THR A 102 -7.67 -4.90 -2.00
CA THR A 102 -9.07 -4.52 -2.28
C THR A 102 -9.52 -4.91 -3.67
N ARG A 103 -8.59 -5.27 -4.56
CA ARG A 103 -8.87 -5.65 -5.95
C ARG A 103 -8.15 -6.95 -6.27
N MET A 104 -8.85 -7.83 -6.96
CA MET A 104 -8.31 -9.06 -7.55
C MET A 104 -8.97 -9.29 -8.91
N THR A 105 -8.18 -9.49 -9.94
CA THR A 105 -8.66 -9.81 -11.29
C THR A 105 -7.96 -11.06 -11.77
N ALA A 106 -8.76 -12.08 -12.13
CA ALA A 106 -8.27 -13.38 -12.58
C ALA A 106 -9.31 -14.06 -13.48
N GLY A 107 -8.88 -14.54 -14.64
CA GLY A 107 -9.64 -15.41 -15.53
C GLY A 107 -10.98 -14.88 -16.04
N ASP A 108 -11.47 -15.49 -17.15
CA ASP A 108 -12.72 -15.12 -17.78
C ASP A 108 -13.62 -16.34 -18.06
N ALA A 109 -13.10 -17.56 -17.95
CA ALA A 109 -13.80 -18.80 -18.28
C ALA A 109 -13.66 -19.86 -17.20
N TYR A 110 -14.74 -20.59 -16.93
CA TYR A 110 -14.81 -21.62 -15.88
C TYR A 110 -13.87 -22.82 -16.10
N ASN A 111 -13.53 -23.13 -17.34
CA ASN A 111 -12.73 -24.28 -17.71
C ASN A 111 -11.30 -23.96 -18.12
N VAL A 112 -10.84 -22.72 -17.87
CA VAL A 112 -9.49 -22.24 -18.22
C VAL A 112 -8.80 -21.64 -16.98
N ILE A 113 -7.63 -22.16 -16.63
CA ILE A 113 -6.69 -21.52 -15.70
C ILE A 113 -6.05 -20.35 -16.45
N PRO A 114 -6.11 -19.11 -15.95
CA PRO A 114 -5.52 -17.96 -16.63
C PRO A 114 -3.99 -17.97 -16.55
N ASP A 115 -3.34 -17.22 -17.46
CA ASP A 115 -1.90 -17.00 -17.40
C ASP A 115 -1.50 -15.97 -16.34
N ARG A 116 -2.42 -15.10 -15.93
CA ARG A 116 -2.12 -13.93 -15.11
C ARG A 116 -3.21 -13.63 -14.09
N VAL A 117 -2.78 -13.16 -12.91
CA VAL A 117 -3.63 -12.55 -11.88
C VAL A 117 -3.04 -11.21 -11.48
N THR A 118 -3.90 -10.23 -11.24
CA THR A 118 -3.51 -8.93 -10.69
C THR A 118 -4.19 -8.68 -9.34
N LEU A 119 -3.41 -8.25 -8.36
CA LEU A 119 -3.90 -7.79 -7.06
C LEU A 119 -3.61 -6.30 -6.94
N GLY A 120 -4.52 -5.56 -6.31
CA GLY A 120 -4.32 -4.15 -6.00
C GLY A 120 -4.79 -3.84 -4.59
N GLY A 121 -4.08 -2.96 -3.91
CA GLY A 121 -4.40 -2.67 -2.52
C GLY A 121 -3.82 -1.37 -2.00
N THR A 122 -4.03 -1.15 -0.71
CA THR A 122 -3.59 0.06 -0.01
C THR A 122 -2.77 -0.30 1.21
N VAL A 123 -1.76 0.54 1.48
CA VAL A 123 -0.88 0.43 2.65
C VAL A 123 -0.93 1.72 3.44
N ARG A 124 -1.02 1.63 4.77
CA ARG A 124 -1.05 2.78 5.69
C ARG A 124 -0.08 2.56 6.83
N SER A 125 0.61 3.62 7.22
CA SER A 125 1.49 3.64 8.40
C SER A 125 1.55 5.02 9.02
N LEU A 126 1.90 5.11 10.31
CA LEU A 126 2.11 6.37 11.02
C LEU A 126 3.59 6.71 11.25
N GLN A 127 4.50 5.83 10.81
CA GLN A 127 5.95 6.02 10.94
C GLN A 127 6.65 5.64 9.64
N GLU A 128 7.71 6.38 9.29
CA GLU A 128 8.44 6.11 8.04
C GLU A 128 9.19 4.76 8.11
N SER A 129 9.77 4.42 9.25
CA SER A 129 10.42 3.11 9.43
C SER A 129 9.46 1.93 9.23
N THR A 130 8.22 2.05 9.74
CA THR A 130 7.17 1.05 9.50
C THR A 130 6.77 1.02 8.03
N ARG A 131 6.67 2.18 7.37
CA ARG A 131 6.39 2.28 5.92
C ARG A 131 7.42 1.54 5.08
N GLU A 132 8.71 1.76 5.35
CA GLU A 132 9.82 1.08 4.67
C GLU A 132 9.78 -0.43 4.91
N GLN A 133 9.55 -0.85 6.14
CA GLN A 133 9.40 -2.26 6.49
C GLN A 133 8.24 -2.92 5.74
N LEU A 134 7.06 -2.28 5.69
CA LEU A 134 5.89 -2.81 4.99
C LEU A 134 6.18 -2.99 3.50
N GLU A 135 6.78 -1.98 2.85
CA GLU A 135 7.16 -2.06 1.44
C GLU A 135 8.08 -3.25 1.15
N GLN A 136 9.15 -3.40 1.95
CA GLN A 136 10.10 -4.50 1.77
C GLN A 136 9.44 -5.85 2.03
N ARG A 137 8.67 -5.98 3.10
CA ARG A 137 8.01 -7.26 3.44
C ARG A 137 6.96 -7.68 2.42
N ILE A 138 6.22 -6.75 1.81
CA ILE A 138 5.28 -7.07 0.73
C ILE A 138 6.03 -7.67 -0.46
N LYS A 139 7.16 -7.07 -0.86
CA LYS A 139 7.99 -7.58 -1.94
C LYS A 139 8.56 -8.97 -1.63
N ASP A 140 9.10 -9.18 -0.43
CA ASP A 140 9.68 -10.44 0.01
C ASP A 140 8.64 -11.57 0.05
N VAL A 141 7.46 -11.30 0.63
CA VAL A 141 6.37 -12.28 0.72
C VAL A 141 5.89 -12.67 -0.68
N ALA A 142 5.64 -11.68 -1.54
CA ALA A 142 5.18 -11.95 -2.90
C ALA A 142 6.21 -12.78 -3.68
N ALA A 143 7.49 -12.42 -3.61
CA ALA A 143 8.55 -13.15 -4.29
C ALA A 143 8.73 -14.58 -3.75
N GLY A 144 8.74 -14.76 -2.44
CA GLY A 144 8.91 -16.07 -1.81
C GLY A 144 7.76 -17.03 -2.12
N ILE A 145 6.52 -16.55 -2.08
CA ILE A 145 5.35 -17.38 -2.41
C ILE A 145 5.30 -17.69 -3.92
N ALA A 146 5.57 -16.70 -4.77
CA ALA A 146 5.58 -16.94 -6.23
C ALA A 146 6.63 -17.99 -6.60
N ALA A 147 7.82 -17.92 -6.04
CA ALA A 147 8.86 -18.93 -6.26
C ALA A 147 8.43 -20.34 -5.82
N ALA A 148 7.72 -20.46 -4.69
CA ALA A 148 7.21 -21.74 -4.19
C ALA A 148 6.09 -22.34 -5.07
N HIS A 149 5.46 -21.52 -5.92
CA HIS A 149 4.40 -21.90 -6.86
C HIS A 149 4.85 -21.91 -8.32
N ASP A 150 6.15 -21.82 -8.60
CA ASP A 150 6.73 -21.72 -9.94
C ASP A 150 6.18 -20.54 -10.78
N CYS A 151 5.58 -19.55 -10.13
CA CYS A 151 5.10 -18.33 -10.74
C CYS A 151 6.18 -17.25 -10.77
N SER A 152 6.08 -16.29 -11.69
CA SER A 152 6.78 -15.01 -11.59
C SER A 152 5.88 -13.94 -10.97
N VAL A 153 6.49 -12.95 -10.32
CA VAL A 153 5.75 -11.85 -9.70
C VAL A 153 6.46 -10.52 -9.92
N GLN A 154 5.67 -9.50 -10.17
CA GLN A 154 6.11 -8.11 -10.18
C GLN A 154 5.30 -7.33 -9.14
N VAL A 155 6.00 -6.59 -8.28
CA VAL A 155 5.39 -5.74 -7.23
C VAL A 155 5.74 -4.31 -7.53
N GLU A 156 4.73 -3.51 -7.84
CA GLU A 156 4.82 -2.06 -7.93
C GLU A 156 4.26 -1.47 -6.63
N TYR A 157 5.13 -0.80 -5.87
CA TYR A 157 4.76 -0.09 -4.66
C TYR A 157 4.81 1.41 -4.94
N LEU A 158 3.66 2.07 -4.85
CA LEU A 158 3.49 3.49 -5.15
C LEU A 158 3.39 4.27 -3.85
N ARG A 159 4.49 4.93 -3.46
CA ARG A 159 4.48 5.82 -2.31
C ARG A 159 3.69 7.08 -2.62
N GLY A 160 2.57 7.27 -1.92
CA GLY A 160 1.76 8.47 -1.99
C GLY A 160 2.19 9.51 -0.95
N TYR A 161 1.20 10.21 -0.37
CA TYR A 161 1.49 11.24 0.62
C TYR A 161 2.10 10.65 1.91
N PRO A 162 3.11 11.34 2.48
CA PRO A 162 3.69 10.93 3.75
C PRO A 162 2.71 11.14 4.92
N VAL A 163 3.12 10.67 6.09
CA VAL A 163 2.39 10.88 7.35
C VAL A 163 2.19 12.37 7.60
N THR A 164 0.93 12.79 7.82
CA THR A 164 0.65 14.14 8.30
C THR A 164 1.02 14.22 9.79
N ARG A 165 1.95 15.10 10.12
CA ARG A 165 2.41 15.32 11.49
C ARG A 165 2.15 16.75 11.91
N ASN A 166 1.52 16.91 13.07
CA ASN A 166 1.37 18.22 13.68
C ASN A 166 2.63 18.57 14.48
N ASP A 167 3.01 19.84 14.38
CA ASP A 167 4.08 20.43 15.19
C ASP A 167 3.68 20.42 16.69
N PRO A 168 4.62 20.25 17.62
CA PRO A 168 4.33 20.30 19.05
C PRO A 168 4.05 21.70 19.59
N LYS A 169 4.24 22.77 18.78
CA LYS A 169 4.03 24.16 19.18
C LYS A 169 2.60 24.63 18.94
#